data_92347512d941d97a08042eae3b6776c8
#
_entry.id   92347512d941d97a08042eae3b6776c8
#
_cell.length_a   1.000
_cell.length_b   1.000
_cell.length_c   1.000
_cell.angle_alpha   90.00
_cell.angle_beta   90.00
_cell.angle_gamma   90.00
#
_symmetry.space_group_name_H-M   'P 1'
#
loop_
_entity.id
_entity.type
_entity.pdbx_description
1 polymer ?
#
loop_
_entity_poly.entity_id
_entity_poly.type
_entity_poly.pdbx_seq_one_letter_code
_entity_poly.pdbx_strand_id
1 'polypeptide(L)'
;MPTIAPVHKTENYDMVQAKLCMLFTLGEPMRTEQLAAVRLAMALYGGSVTSRLFLNVRERDHLCYYCSSSFQSFTGSMAVNSGVEHADAARAEQAILKELADLCDGPITDEELEDCRRGLLSGMNGVEDSLGGMETWYYIEVLRAGANSAAPIQTPAQARAALQAVTKEDVRSILRQLTLSVSYLLTKEEPTHA
;
A
#
# COMPACT_ATOMS: atom_id res chain seq x y z
N MET A 1 -11.93 12.61 13.82
CA MET A 1 -13.18 12.13 13.17
C MET A 1 -13.70 10.92 13.95
N PRO A 2 -15.01 10.63 13.98
CA PRO A 2 -15.50 9.41 14.61
C PRO A 2 -14.89 8.22 13.88
N THR A 3 -14.32 7.28 14.62
CA THR A 3 -13.79 6.02 14.05
C THR A 3 -14.99 5.21 13.59
N ILE A 4 -15.20 5.14 12.28
CA ILE A 4 -16.24 4.30 11.69
C ILE A 4 -15.69 2.87 11.71
N ALA A 5 -16.48 1.93 12.27
CA ALA A 5 -16.10 0.51 12.25
C ALA A 5 -15.94 0.04 10.80
N PRO A 6 -14.94 -0.80 10.49
CA PRO A 6 -14.74 -1.31 9.14
C PRO A 6 -15.96 -2.12 8.69
N VAL A 7 -16.30 -1.99 7.41
CA VAL A 7 -17.35 -2.80 6.79
C VAL A 7 -16.74 -4.12 6.35
N HIS A 8 -17.28 -5.23 6.84
CA HIS A 8 -16.93 -6.58 6.36
C HIS A 8 -18.05 -7.08 5.46
N LYS A 9 -17.70 -7.46 4.24
CA LYS A 9 -18.64 -8.00 3.26
C LYS A 9 -18.09 -9.27 2.64
N THR A 10 -18.91 -10.30 2.61
CA THR A 10 -18.61 -11.57 1.94
C THR A 10 -19.65 -11.81 0.86
N GLU A 11 -19.19 -12.20 -0.31
CA GLU A 11 -20.06 -12.65 -1.41
C GLU A 11 -19.61 -14.04 -1.86
N ASN A 12 -20.61 -14.86 -2.19
CA ASN A 12 -20.37 -16.22 -2.66
C ASN A 12 -20.37 -16.24 -4.19
N TYR A 13 -19.33 -16.86 -4.75
CA TYR A 13 -19.18 -17.02 -6.17
C TYR A 13 -18.46 -18.31 -6.49
N ASP A 14 -18.83 -18.99 -7.58
CA ASP A 14 -18.16 -20.22 -8.01
C ASP A 14 -16.77 -19.90 -8.54
N MET A 15 -15.76 -20.14 -7.72
CA MET A 15 -14.37 -19.82 -8.01
C MET A 15 -13.38 -20.78 -7.35
N VAL A 16 -12.22 -20.94 -7.98
CA VAL A 16 -11.17 -21.85 -7.51
C VAL A 16 -10.44 -21.28 -6.28
N GLN A 17 -10.25 -19.99 -6.23
CA GLN A 17 -9.52 -19.29 -5.17
C GLN A 17 -10.35 -18.13 -4.63
N ALA A 18 -10.41 -17.96 -3.33
CA ALA A 18 -10.99 -16.78 -2.73
C ALA A 18 -10.16 -15.52 -3.05
N LYS A 19 -10.84 -14.39 -3.13
CA LYS A 19 -10.23 -13.07 -3.32
C LYS A 19 -10.54 -12.21 -2.10
N LEU A 20 -9.50 -11.75 -1.42
CA LEU A 20 -9.60 -10.83 -0.31
C LEU A 20 -9.10 -9.47 -0.76
N CYS A 21 -9.95 -8.46 -0.63
CA CYS A 21 -9.62 -7.07 -0.89
C CYS A 21 -9.87 -6.24 0.38
N MET A 22 -8.83 -5.58 0.88
CA MET A 22 -8.92 -4.74 2.07
C MET A 22 -8.61 -3.30 1.67
N LEU A 23 -9.53 -2.39 1.95
CA LEU A 23 -9.38 -0.97 1.67
C LEU A 23 -9.06 -0.21 2.95
N PHE A 24 -7.95 0.52 2.93
CA PHE A 24 -7.52 1.42 3.98
C PHE A 24 -7.59 2.86 3.49
N THR A 25 -7.87 3.79 4.40
CA THR A 25 -7.87 5.22 4.11
C THR A 25 -6.95 5.96 5.08
N LEU A 26 -6.32 7.02 4.60
CA LEU A 26 -5.66 7.99 5.47
C LEU A 26 -6.73 8.84 6.15
N GLY A 27 -6.55 9.12 7.44
CA GLY A 27 -7.52 9.90 8.22
C GLY A 27 -7.59 11.38 7.81
N GLU A 28 -6.54 11.89 7.19
CA GLU A 28 -6.42 13.26 6.72
C GLU A 28 -6.06 13.28 5.23
N PRO A 29 -6.45 14.35 4.49
CA PRO A 29 -6.00 14.53 3.11
C PRO A 29 -4.47 14.52 3.01
N MET A 30 -3.95 13.74 2.08
CA MET A 30 -2.50 13.64 1.88
C MET A 30 -1.91 14.98 1.41
N ARG A 31 -0.87 15.43 2.10
CA ARG A 31 -0.11 16.62 1.69
C ARG A 31 1.05 16.21 0.76
N THR A 32 1.43 17.11 -0.13
CA THR A 32 2.50 16.86 -1.12
C THR A 32 3.84 16.52 -0.44
N GLU A 33 4.13 17.15 0.70
CA GLU A 33 5.35 16.89 1.47
C GLU A 33 5.43 15.46 2.02
N GLN A 34 4.27 14.81 2.22
CA GLN A 34 4.20 13.44 2.73
C GLN A 34 4.36 12.39 1.62
N LEU A 35 4.31 12.79 0.34
CA LEU A 35 4.25 11.84 -0.78
C LEU A 35 5.46 10.89 -0.82
N ALA A 36 6.65 11.38 -0.51
CA ALA A 36 7.85 10.55 -0.46
C ALA A 36 7.76 9.48 0.64
N ALA A 37 7.31 9.89 1.85
CA ALA A 37 7.11 8.97 2.98
C ALA A 37 5.99 7.96 2.67
N VAL A 38 4.89 8.39 2.05
CA VAL A 38 3.81 7.50 1.62
C VAL A 38 4.32 6.46 0.62
N ARG A 39 5.06 6.87 -0.41
CA ARG A 39 5.63 5.93 -1.39
C ARG A 39 6.50 4.88 -0.74
N LEU A 40 7.37 5.28 0.18
CA LEU A 40 8.26 4.35 0.89
C LEU A 40 7.50 3.45 1.85
N ALA A 41 6.53 3.99 2.59
CA ALA A 41 5.66 3.21 3.47
C ALA A 41 4.86 2.15 2.71
N MET A 42 4.30 2.51 1.55
CA MET A 42 3.57 1.57 0.71
C MET A 42 4.47 0.51 0.10
N ALA A 43 5.68 0.87 -0.37
CA ALA A 43 6.66 -0.08 -0.89
C ALA A 43 7.07 -1.10 0.18
N LEU A 44 7.31 -0.64 1.41
CA LEU A 44 7.70 -1.48 2.54
C LEU A 44 6.57 -2.42 2.97
N TYR A 45 5.32 -1.95 2.97
CA TYR A 45 4.18 -2.74 3.40
C TYR A 45 3.82 -3.84 2.40
N GLY A 46 3.50 -3.48 1.14
CA GLY A 46 3.01 -4.46 0.16
C GLY A 46 3.25 -4.07 -1.31
N GLY A 47 3.97 -2.99 -1.57
CA GLY A 47 4.18 -2.46 -2.91
C GLY A 47 5.42 -2.98 -3.65
N SER A 48 6.17 -3.93 -3.08
CA SER A 48 7.38 -4.48 -3.67
C SER A 48 7.52 -5.97 -3.39
N VAL A 49 8.42 -6.65 -4.11
CA VAL A 49 8.78 -8.07 -3.87
C VAL A 49 9.63 -8.25 -2.60
N THR A 50 10.11 -7.18 -2.00
CA THR A 50 10.82 -7.17 -0.71
C THR A 50 9.93 -6.65 0.42
N SER A 51 8.63 -6.45 0.16
CA SER A 51 7.68 -5.94 1.14
C SER A 51 7.30 -6.97 2.19
N ARG A 52 6.82 -6.49 3.33
CA ARG A 52 6.36 -7.34 4.44
C ARG A 52 5.24 -8.28 4.03
N LEU A 53 4.26 -7.82 3.26
CA LEU A 53 3.18 -8.69 2.77
C LEU A 53 3.70 -9.81 1.87
N PHE A 54 4.65 -9.49 0.98
CA PHE A 54 5.24 -10.50 0.10
C PHE A 54 6.07 -11.50 0.90
N LEU A 55 7.04 -11.04 1.70
CA LEU A 55 7.98 -11.91 2.40
C LEU A 55 7.35 -12.71 3.53
N ASN A 56 6.43 -12.10 4.29
CA ASN A 56 5.87 -12.73 5.48
C ASN A 56 4.57 -13.48 5.18
N VAL A 57 3.57 -12.83 4.56
CA VAL A 57 2.25 -13.44 4.37
C VAL A 57 2.27 -14.47 3.24
N ARG A 58 2.98 -14.17 2.14
CA ARG A 58 3.07 -15.08 1.00
C ARG A 58 4.18 -16.11 1.16
N GLU A 59 5.46 -15.67 1.35
CA GLU A 59 6.61 -16.58 1.28
C GLU A 59 6.84 -17.36 2.57
N ARG A 60 6.76 -16.71 3.72
CA ARG A 60 7.00 -17.38 5.02
C ARG A 60 5.79 -18.19 5.49
N ASP A 61 4.61 -17.55 5.50
CA ASP A 61 3.40 -18.12 6.11
C ASP A 61 2.56 -18.94 5.12
N HIS A 62 2.85 -18.82 3.82
CA HIS A 62 2.16 -19.51 2.71
C HIS A 62 0.64 -19.36 2.71
N LEU A 63 0.12 -18.20 3.17
CA LEU A 63 -1.32 -17.94 3.33
C LEU A 63 -1.98 -17.49 2.02
N CYS A 64 -1.19 -17.14 1.00
CA CYS A 64 -1.74 -16.59 -0.24
C CYS A 64 -0.85 -16.89 -1.45
N TYR A 65 -1.44 -16.92 -2.62
CA TYR A 65 -0.73 -17.01 -3.91
C TYR A 65 -0.09 -15.68 -4.31
N TYR A 66 -0.76 -14.60 -3.99
CA TYR A 66 -0.25 -13.24 -4.09
C TYR A 66 -0.83 -12.40 -2.97
N CYS A 67 -0.06 -11.42 -2.51
CA CYS A 67 -0.49 -10.40 -1.58
C CYS A 67 0.29 -9.12 -1.89
N SER A 68 -0.42 -8.07 -2.26
CA SER A 68 0.21 -6.81 -2.63
C SER A 68 -0.67 -5.63 -2.24
N SER A 69 -0.06 -4.47 -2.01
CA SER A 69 -0.76 -3.23 -1.80
C SER A 69 -0.54 -2.23 -2.95
N SER A 70 -1.54 -1.44 -3.22
CA SER A 70 -1.48 -0.30 -4.14
C SER A 70 -2.07 0.93 -3.47
N PHE A 71 -1.44 2.08 -3.69
CA PHE A 71 -1.86 3.34 -3.11
C PHE A 71 -2.34 4.32 -4.17
N GLN A 72 -3.48 4.95 -3.90
CA GLN A 72 -4.08 5.96 -4.76
C GLN A 72 -3.91 7.34 -4.12
N SER A 73 -2.94 8.10 -4.62
CA SER A 73 -2.54 9.38 -4.01
C SER A 73 -3.62 10.48 -4.07
N PHE A 74 -4.52 10.41 -5.03
CA PHE A 74 -5.60 11.42 -5.17
C PHE A 74 -6.73 11.22 -4.15
N THR A 75 -6.98 9.98 -3.75
CA THR A 75 -8.04 9.64 -2.79
C THR A 75 -7.50 9.38 -1.38
N GLY A 76 -6.17 9.26 -1.23
CA GLY A 76 -5.56 8.88 0.06
C GLY A 76 -5.95 7.47 0.49
N SER A 77 -6.22 6.56 -0.45
CA SER A 77 -6.64 5.20 -0.16
C SER A 77 -5.59 4.18 -0.58
N MET A 78 -5.49 3.10 0.19
CA MET A 78 -4.65 1.95 -0.10
C MET A 78 -5.52 0.70 -0.20
N ALA A 79 -5.39 -0.04 -1.29
CA ALA A 79 -5.99 -1.35 -1.44
C ALA A 79 -4.94 -2.44 -1.25
N VAL A 80 -5.23 -3.42 -0.40
CA VAL A 80 -4.50 -4.70 -0.34
C VAL A 80 -5.32 -5.74 -1.05
N ASN A 81 -4.72 -6.42 -2.02
CA ASN A 81 -5.37 -7.48 -2.78
C ASN A 81 -4.60 -8.80 -2.57
N SER A 82 -5.35 -9.86 -2.29
CA SER A 82 -4.78 -11.18 -2.04
C SER A 82 -5.63 -12.28 -2.65
N GLY A 83 -4.98 -13.28 -3.24
CA GLY A 83 -5.60 -14.53 -3.66
C GLY A 83 -5.25 -15.62 -2.66
N VAL A 84 -6.26 -16.22 -2.03
CA VAL A 84 -6.08 -17.13 -0.89
C VAL A 84 -6.86 -18.44 -1.10
N GLU A 85 -6.49 -19.49 -0.39
CA GLU A 85 -7.37 -20.62 -0.21
C GLU A 85 -8.61 -20.22 0.59
N HIS A 86 -9.75 -20.81 0.28
CA HIS A 86 -11.00 -20.47 0.96
C HIS A 86 -10.91 -20.64 2.48
N ALA A 87 -10.26 -21.71 2.94
CA ALA A 87 -10.08 -22.00 4.36
C ALA A 87 -9.09 -21.04 5.07
N ASP A 88 -8.20 -20.38 4.32
CA ASP A 88 -7.16 -19.51 4.88
C ASP A 88 -7.53 -18.03 4.83
N ALA A 89 -8.68 -17.65 4.29
CA ALA A 89 -9.06 -16.25 4.09
C ALA A 89 -9.01 -15.43 5.40
N ALA A 90 -9.56 -15.94 6.49
CA ALA A 90 -9.54 -15.25 7.78
C ALA A 90 -8.12 -15.14 8.38
N ARG A 91 -7.29 -16.18 8.20
CA ARG A 91 -5.89 -16.16 8.65
C ARG A 91 -5.06 -15.16 7.85
N ALA A 92 -5.28 -15.09 6.55
CA ALA A 92 -4.61 -14.13 5.67
C ALA A 92 -4.99 -12.68 6.04
N GLU A 93 -6.28 -12.40 6.29
CA GLU A 93 -6.72 -11.09 6.75
C GLU A 93 -6.03 -10.68 8.06
N GLN A 94 -5.97 -11.56 9.04
CA GLN A 94 -5.29 -11.32 10.31
C GLN A 94 -3.79 -11.10 10.12
N ALA A 95 -3.13 -11.88 9.26
CA ALA A 95 -1.71 -11.73 8.98
C ALA A 95 -1.41 -10.38 8.29
N ILE A 96 -2.24 -9.95 7.34
CA ILE A 96 -2.13 -8.65 6.66
C ILE A 96 -2.24 -7.51 7.69
N LEU A 97 -3.23 -7.55 8.58
CA LEU A 97 -3.41 -6.55 9.63
C LEU A 97 -2.25 -6.56 10.64
N LYS A 98 -1.76 -7.74 10.99
CA LYS A 98 -0.61 -7.90 11.88
C LYS A 98 0.65 -7.27 11.31
N GLU A 99 0.95 -7.48 10.03
CA GLU A 99 2.13 -6.87 9.40
C GLU A 99 2.04 -5.33 9.38
N LEU A 100 0.84 -4.77 9.23
CA LEU A 100 0.64 -3.32 9.37
C LEU A 100 0.94 -2.85 10.80
N ALA A 101 0.42 -3.52 11.81
CA ALA A 101 0.67 -3.21 13.22
C ALA A 101 2.16 -3.36 13.58
N ASP A 102 2.81 -4.43 13.11
CA ASP A 102 4.23 -4.66 13.32
C ASP A 102 5.12 -3.57 12.68
N LEU A 103 4.72 -3.01 11.54
CA LEU A 103 5.39 -1.86 10.93
C LEU A 103 5.17 -0.55 11.70
N CYS A 104 3.99 -0.37 12.29
CA CYS A 104 3.67 0.80 13.10
C CYS A 104 4.48 0.85 14.40
N ASP A 105 4.60 -0.28 15.09
CA ASP A 105 5.08 -0.32 16.47
C ASP A 105 6.35 -1.16 16.67
N GLY A 106 6.64 -2.06 15.73
CA GLY A 106 7.81 -2.93 15.77
C GLY A 106 9.06 -2.34 15.08
N PRO A 107 10.14 -3.13 14.99
CA PRO A 107 11.35 -2.72 14.33
C PRO A 107 11.19 -2.68 12.80
N ILE A 108 11.68 -1.61 12.19
CA ILE A 108 11.99 -1.52 10.76
C ILE A 108 13.51 -1.54 10.66
N THR A 109 14.09 -2.51 9.96
CA THR A 109 15.54 -2.59 9.79
C THR A 109 16.03 -1.54 8.78
N ASP A 110 17.31 -1.19 8.83
CA ASP A 110 17.89 -0.28 7.83
C ASP A 110 17.91 -0.94 6.45
N GLU A 111 18.14 -2.25 6.40
CA GLU A 111 18.18 -3.04 5.18
C GLU A 111 16.81 -3.04 4.47
N GLU A 112 15.71 -3.34 5.18
CA GLU A 112 14.34 -3.28 4.64
C GLU A 112 14.02 -1.92 4.04
N LEU A 113 14.36 -0.84 4.77
CA LEU A 113 14.09 0.53 4.34
C LEU A 113 14.89 0.88 3.09
N GLU A 114 16.19 0.53 3.07
CA GLU A 114 17.07 0.86 1.95
C GLU A 114 16.79 0.03 0.70
N ASP A 115 16.36 -1.21 0.84
CA ASP A 115 15.96 -2.05 -0.30
C ASP A 115 14.73 -1.49 -0.99
N CYS A 116 13.71 -1.11 -0.22
CA CYS A 116 12.52 -0.45 -0.75
C CYS A 116 12.84 0.91 -1.37
N ARG A 117 13.70 1.71 -0.72
CA ARG A 117 14.16 3.01 -1.23
C ARG A 117 14.88 2.86 -2.55
N ARG A 118 15.82 1.92 -2.65
CA ARG A 118 16.59 1.61 -3.86
C ARG A 118 15.66 1.18 -5.00
N GLY A 119 14.66 0.34 -4.73
CA GLY A 119 13.66 -0.08 -5.70
C GLY A 119 12.87 1.10 -6.27
N LEU A 120 12.40 2.00 -5.39
CA LEU A 120 11.67 3.20 -5.79
C LEU A 120 12.54 4.17 -6.59
N LEU A 121 13.77 4.43 -6.15
CA LEU A 121 14.73 5.28 -6.87
C LEU A 121 15.07 4.71 -8.25
N SER A 122 15.25 3.39 -8.34
CA SER A 122 15.47 2.70 -9.61
C SER A 122 14.28 2.85 -10.56
N GLY A 123 13.05 2.75 -10.05
CA GLY A 123 11.84 2.99 -10.83
C GLY A 123 11.68 4.42 -11.35
N MET A 124 12.39 5.40 -10.75
CA MET A 124 12.42 6.78 -11.20
C MET A 124 13.52 7.05 -12.23
N ASN A 125 14.45 6.09 -12.45
CA ASN A 125 15.44 6.21 -13.49
C ASN A 125 14.75 6.16 -14.87
N GLY A 126 15.22 6.98 -15.78
CA GLY A 126 14.66 7.05 -17.13
C GLY A 126 13.42 7.94 -17.29
N VAL A 127 12.84 8.48 -16.21
CA VAL A 127 11.75 9.46 -16.32
C VAL A 127 12.23 10.68 -17.12
N GLU A 128 13.44 11.17 -16.85
CA GLU A 128 14.04 12.33 -17.50
C GLU A 128 14.66 12.00 -18.86
N ASP A 129 14.79 10.71 -19.20
CA ASP A 129 15.39 10.25 -20.46
C ASP A 129 14.36 10.16 -21.62
N SER A 130 13.07 10.36 -21.32
CA SER A 130 12.02 10.29 -22.33
C SER A 130 11.01 11.44 -22.21
N LEU A 131 10.58 11.96 -23.37
CA LEU A 131 9.53 13.00 -23.40
C LEU A 131 8.23 12.51 -22.77
N GLY A 132 7.82 11.27 -23.05
CA GLY A 132 6.61 10.68 -22.46
C GLY A 132 6.70 10.49 -20.94
N GLY A 133 7.90 10.17 -20.43
CA GLY A 133 8.16 10.10 -18.99
C GLY A 133 8.00 11.47 -18.33
N MET A 134 8.59 12.48 -18.89
CA MET A 134 8.49 13.87 -18.41
C MET A 134 7.08 14.43 -18.51
N GLU A 135 6.39 14.17 -19.65
CA GLU A 135 4.98 14.56 -19.83
C GLU A 135 4.10 13.93 -18.76
N THR A 136 4.18 12.62 -18.57
CA THR A 136 3.39 11.89 -17.56
C THR A 136 3.71 12.40 -16.16
N TRP A 137 4.98 12.63 -15.83
CA TRP A 137 5.39 13.17 -14.54
C TRP A 137 4.71 14.51 -14.26
N TYR A 138 4.88 15.48 -15.14
CA TYR A 138 4.32 16.82 -14.91
C TYR A 138 2.80 16.85 -15.01
N TYR A 139 2.20 16.02 -15.85
CA TYR A 139 0.77 15.86 -15.90
C TYR A 139 0.20 15.43 -14.52
N ILE A 140 0.79 14.43 -13.90
CA ILE A 140 0.39 13.96 -12.56
C ILE A 140 0.63 15.04 -11.50
N GLU A 141 1.76 15.74 -11.56
CA GLU A 141 2.05 16.83 -10.61
C GLU A 141 1.09 18.00 -10.75
N VAL A 142 0.73 18.38 -11.96
CA VAL A 142 -0.28 19.43 -12.23
C VAL A 142 -1.66 19.02 -11.72
N LEU A 143 -2.09 17.77 -11.95
CA LEU A 143 -3.35 17.26 -11.40
C LEU A 143 -3.36 17.30 -9.88
N ARG A 144 -2.25 16.95 -9.24
CA ARG A 144 -2.10 16.98 -7.78
C ARG A 144 -2.11 18.41 -7.25
N ALA A 145 -1.42 19.34 -7.89
CA ALA A 145 -1.44 20.76 -7.56
C ALA A 145 -2.83 21.37 -7.77
N GLY A 146 -3.56 20.96 -8.83
CA GLY A 146 -4.93 21.41 -9.09
C GLY A 146 -5.95 20.96 -8.03
N ALA A 147 -5.76 19.76 -7.46
CA ALA A 147 -6.56 19.27 -6.34
C ALA A 147 -6.26 20.04 -5.03
N ASN A 148 -5.08 20.68 -4.93
CA ASN A 148 -4.67 21.51 -3.81
C ASN A 148 -3.87 22.70 -4.37
N SER A 149 -4.54 23.78 -4.67
CA SER A 149 -4.02 24.95 -5.42
C SER A 149 -2.78 25.65 -4.84
N ALA A 150 -2.28 25.23 -3.69
CA ALA A 150 -1.05 25.72 -3.06
C ALA A 150 0.13 24.72 -3.13
N ALA A 151 -0.08 23.53 -3.68
CA ALA A 151 0.99 22.52 -3.69
C ALA A 151 2.03 22.84 -4.79
N PRO A 152 3.34 22.85 -4.47
CA PRO A 152 4.38 23.06 -5.46
C PRO A 152 4.49 21.85 -6.40
N ILE A 153 4.71 22.10 -7.67
CA ILE A 153 5.04 21.05 -8.65
C ILE A 153 6.47 20.56 -8.38
N GLN A 154 6.63 19.28 -8.11
CA GLN A 154 7.95 18.68 -7.89
C GLN A 154 8.58 18.23 -9.20
N THR A 155 9.86 18.52 -9.37
CA THR A 155 10.68 17.89 -10.40
C THR A 155 11.05 16.45 -10.00
N PRO A 156 11.39 15.55 -10.94
CA PRO A 156 11.89 14.22 -10.61
C PRO A 156 13.10 14.24 -9.66
N ALA A 157 14.02 15.19 -9.84
CA ALA A 157 15.18 15.38 -8.96
C ALA A 157 14.79 15.74 -7.53
N GLN A 158 13.83 16.66 -7.36
CA GLN A 158 13.31 17.02 -6.03
C GLN A 158 12.58 15.83 -5.36
N ALA A 159 11.81 15.06 -6.12
CA ALA A 159 11.14 13.89 -5.60
C ALA A 159 12.14 12.78 -5.18
N ARG A 160 13.24 12.59 -5.94
CA ARG A 160 14.33 11.69 -5.55
C ARG A 160 15.01 12.15 -4.25
N ALA A 161 15.34 13.43 -4.16
CA ALA A 161 15.95 14.00 -2.95
C ALA A 161 15.02 13.86 -1.72
N ALA A 162 13.72 14.12 -1.89
CA ALA A 162 12.73 13.92 -0.84
C ALA A 162 12.66 12.45 -0.39
N LEU A 163 12.68 11.49 -1.34
CA LEU A 163 12.65 10.06 -1.03
C LEU A 163 13.92 9.60 -0.29
N GLN A 164 15.09 10.16 -0.63
CA GLN A 164 16.36 9.90 0.08
C GLN A 164 16.35 10.38 1.53
N ALA A 165 15.62 11.46 1.82
CA ALA A 165 15.55 12.06 3.15
C ALA A 165 14.53 11.40 4.09
N VAL A 166 13.64 10.53 3.59
CA VAL A 166 12.60 9.85 4.40
C VAL A 166 13.24 8.98 5.48
N THR A 167 12.78 9.15 6.71
CA THR A 167 13.21 8.38 7.88
C THR A 167 12.23 7.25 8.20
N LYS A 168 12.64 6.31 9.08
CA LYS A 168 11.73 5.28 9.62
C LYS A 168 10.52 5.86 10.34
N GLU A 169 10.72 6.98 11.04
CA GLU A 169 9.63 7.63 11.77
C GLU A 169 8.62 8.30 10.82
N ASP A 170 9.08 8.87 9.71
CA ASP A 170 8.18 9.37 8.66
C ASP A 170 7.31 8.25 8.11
N VAL A 171 7.91 7.08 7.84
CA VAL A 171 7.19 5.87 7.39
C VAL A 171 6.15 5.45 8.42
N ARG A 172 6.51 5.33 9.69
CA ARG A 172 5.57 4.97 10.77
C ARG A 172 4.45 5.98 10.92
N SER A 173 4.76 7.27 10.82
CA SER A 173 3.77 8.34 10.89
C SER A 173 2.69 8.20 9.82
N ILE A 174 3.05 7.75 8.62
CA ILE A 174 2.09 7.46 7.55
C ILE A 174 1.30 6.19 7.84
N LEU A 175 1.97 5.09 8.22
CA LEU A 175 1.30 3.80 8.44
C LEU A 175 0.28 3.88 9.59
N ARG A 176 0.57 4.64 10.65
CA ARG A 176 -0.35 4.88 11.78
C ARG A 176 -1.61 5.66 11.40
N GLN A 177 -1.61 6.38 10.27
CA GLN A 177 -2.80 7.07 9.77
C GLN A 177 -3.73 6.16 8.99
N LEU A 178 -3.27 4.97 8.58
CA LEU A 178 -4.08 4.02 7.82
C LEU A 178 -5.14 3.40 8.72
N THR A 179 -6.38 3.52 8.30
CA THR A 179 -7.53 2.90 8.96
C THR A 179 -8.22 1.97 7.99
N LEU A 180 -8.46 0.71 8.40
CA LEU A 180 -9.25 -0.22 7.62
C LEU A 180 -10.68 0.31 7.48
N SER A 181 -11.14 0.47 6.26
CA SER A 181 -12.49 0.95 5.93
C SER A 181 -13.38 -0.19 5.46
N VAL A 182 -12.85 -1.08 4.64
CA VAL A 182 -13.60 -2.22 4.09
C VAL A 182 -12.70 -3.44 4.05
N SER A 183 -13.24 -4.60 4.45
CA SER A 183 -12.72 -5.92 4.14
C SER A 183 -13.77 -6.65 3.30
N TYR A 184 -13.43 -6.98 2.06
CA TYR A 184 -14.31 -7.64 1.10
C TYR A 184 -13.71 -9.00 0.73
N LEU A 185 -14.50 -10.04 0.98
CA LEU A 185 -14.14 -11.41 0.65
C LEU A 185 -15.09 -11.97 -0.41
N LEU A 186 -14.53 -12.37 -1.53
CA LEU A 186 -15.21 -13.17 -2.53
C LEU A 186 -14.76 -14.61 -2.37
N THR A 187 -15.68 -15.53 -2.07
CA THR A 187 -15.38 -16.93 -1.76
C THR A 187 -16.48 -17.85 -2.31
N LYS A 188 -16.27 -19.15 -2.28
CA LYS A 188 -17.33 -20.11 -2.59
C LYS A 188 -18.23 -20.34 -1.37
N GLU A 189 -19.45 -20.77 -1.61
CA GLU A 189 -20.30 -21.28 -0.53
C GLU A 189 -19.64 -22.45 0.17
N GLU A 190 -19.62 -22.44 1.50
CA GLU A 190 -19.31 -23.64 2.23
C GLU A 190 -20.45 -24.65 2.02
N PRO A 191 -20.16 -25.92 1.72
CA PRO A 191 -21.20 -26.93 1.63
C PRO A 191 -21.94 -26.98 2.97
N THR A 192 -23.22 -26.67 2.96
CA THR A 192 -24.07 -26.81 4.15
C THR A 192 -24.04 -28.28 4.52
N HIS A 193 -23.37 -28.63 5.60
CA HIS A 193 -23.45 -29.98 6.18
C HIS A 193 -24.88 -30.18 6.66
N ALA A 194 -25.68 -30.92 5.86
CA ALA A 194 -27.00 -31.40 6.23
C ALA A 194 -26.91 -32.57 7.20
#